data_760b88bac8bd30892cade2e3cc87e8cd
#
_entry.id   760b88bac8bd30892cade2e3cc87e8cd
#
_cell.length_a   1.000
_cell.length_b   1.000
_cell.length_c   1.000
_cell.angle_alpha   90.00
_cell.angle_beta   90.00
_cell.angle_gamma   90.00
#
_symmetry.space_group_name_H-M   'P 1'
#
loop_
_entity.id
_entity.type
_entity.pdbx_description
1 polymer ?
#
loop_
_entity_poly.entity_id
_entity_poly.type
_entity_poly.pdbx_seq_one_letter_code
_entity_poly.pdbx_strand_id
1 'polypeptide(L)'
;MDIKIEFIIVAQLFIAFLLGAIIGLEREKHGNAAGIRTYAAVTLGAALFTLIGIHSPDTTASGRIVANIVTGIGFLGAGIMYKDNAKGLTHGLTTASSVWAAAAVGVAVAYNMYLIAVSATVAIYFLLALHHFKWYKKLKAKWIKKHEQLHKEN
;
A
#
# COMPACT_ATOMS: atom_id res chain seq x y z
N MET A 1 -29.00 -11.04 -6.89
CA MET A 1 -28.46 -9.65 -7.02
C MET A 1 -28.84 -9.16 -8.40
N ASP A 2 -29.18 -7.88 -8.58
CA ASP A 2 -29.47 -7.32 -9.90
C ASP A 2 -28.19 -7.34 -10.75
N ILE A 3 -28.29 -7.75 -12.03
CA ILE A 3 -27.17 -7.84 -12.96
C ILE A 3 -26.43 -6.51 -13.12
N LYS A 4 -27.14 -5.37 -13.00
CA LYS A 4 -26.54 -4.04 -13.02
C LYS A 4 -25.60 -3.80 -11.84
N ILE A 5 -25.94 -4.30 -10.66
CA ILE A 5 -25.12 -4.19 -9.45
C ILE A 5 -23.87 -5.03 -9.63
N GLU A 6 -23.97 -6.22 -10.21
CA GLU A 6 -22.84 -7.09 -10.48
C GLU A 6 -21.84 -6.43 -11.44
N PHE A 7 -22.30 -5.76 -12.50
CA PHE A 7 -21.40 -5.00 -13.40
C PHE A 7 -20.68 -3.86 -12.68
N ILE A 8 -21.35 -3.15 -11.77
CA ILE A 8 -20.71 -2.09 -10.96
C ILE A 8 -19.62 -2.68 -10.06
N ILE A 9 -19.90 -3.80 -9.39
CA ILE A 9 -18.92 -4.50 -8.55
C ILE A 9 -17.72 -4.93 -9.37
N VAL A 10 -17.91 -5.52 -10.54
CA VAL A 10 -16.82 -5.93 -11.44
C VAL A 10 -15.98 -4.72 -11.85
N ALA A 11 -16.62 -3.59 -12.17
CA ALA A 11 -15.90 -2.36 -12.50
C ALA A 11 -15.06 -1.83 -11.31
N GLN A 12 -15.61 -1.87 -10.08
CA GLN A 12 -14.88 -1.51 -8.87
C GLN A 12 -13.65 -2.40 -8.64
N LEU A 13 -13.82 -3.71 -8.80
CA LEU A 13 -12.71 -4.66 -8.67
C LEU A 13 -11.62 -4.39 -9.72
N PHE A 14 -12.01 -4.08 -10.95
CA PHE A 14 -11.06 -3.73 -12.01
C PHE A 14 -10.31 -2.43 -11.72
N ILE A 15 -11.01 -1.40 -11.20
CA ILE A 15 -10.39 -0.14 -10.78
C ILE A 15 -9.39 -0.38 -9.64
N ALA A 16 -9.77 -1.16 -8.61
CA ALA A 16 -8.88 -1.50 -7.51
C ALA A 16 -7.63 -2.23 -8.00
N PHE A 17 -7.80 -3.21 -8.90
CA PHE A 17 -6.70 -3.92 -9.55
C PHE A 17 -5.75 -2.95 -10.27
N LEU A 18 -6.27 -2.03 -11.09
CA LEU A 18 -5.46 -1.07 -11.84
C LEU A 18 -4.69 -0.12 -10.92
N LEU A 19 -5.34 0.43 -9.89
CA LEU A 19 -4.68 1.34 -8.95
C LEU A 19 -3.55 0.63 -8.19
N GLY A 20 -3.76 -0.61 -7.76
CA GLY A 20 -2.71 -1.43 -7.16
C GLY A 20 -1.57 -1.74 -8.12
N ALA A 21 -1.90 -2.08 -9.37
CA ALA A 21 -0.89 -2.33 -10.41
C ALA A 21 -0.02 -1.09 -10.67
N ILE A 22 -0.59 0.11 -10.67
CA ILE A 22 0.14 1.38 -10.84
C ILE A 22 1.16 1.57 -9.71
N ILE A 23 0.76 1.33 -8.45
CA ILE A 23 1.69 1.39 -7.31
C ILE A 23 2.80 0.35 -7.48
N GLY A 24 2.43 -0.88 -7.83
CA GLY A 24 3.36 -2.00 -8.01
C GLY A 24 4.33 -1.82 -9.16
N LEU A 25 3.95 -1.10 -10.24
CA LEU A 25 4.81 -0.76 -11.37
C LEU A 25 6.07 0.01 -10.94
N GLU A 26 5.90 0.98 -10.05
CA GLU A 26 7.04 1.74 -9.50
C GLU A 26 8.01 0.82 -8.78
N ARG A 27 7.48 -0.08 -7.98
CA ARG A 27 8.28 -1.02 -7.19
C ARG A 27 9.02 -2.04 -8.07
N GLU A 28 8.33 -2.60 -9.05
CA GLU A 28 8.91 -3.61 -9.97
C GLU A 28 10.00 -3.03 -10.85
N LYS A 29 9.82 -1.81 -11.37
CA LYS A 29 10.85 -1.08 -12.14
C LYS A 29 12.17 -0.90 -11.37
N HIS A 30 12.13 -0.93 -10.04
CA HIS A 30 13.29 -0.73 -9.19
C HIS A 30 13.76 -2.00 -8.48
N GLY A 31 13.33 -3.18 -8.96
CA GLY A 31 13.80 -4.48 -8.49
C GLY A 31 13.36 -4.85 -7.07
N ASN A 32 12.27 -4.25 -6.57
CA ASN A 32 11.75 -4.61 -5.26
C ASN A 32 10.98 -5.94 -5.30
N ALA A 33 11.04 -6.72 -4.22
CA ALA A 33 10.41 -8.04 -4.14
C ALA A 33 8.87 -7.98 -4.29
N ALA A 34 8.21 -6.96 -3.73
CA ALA A 34 6.80 -6.71 -3.91
C ALA A 34 6.59 -5.78 -5.12
N GLY A 35 6.09 -6.30 -6.22
CA GLY A 35 5.83 -5.61 -7.49
C GLY A 35 4.35 -5.58 -7.85
N ILE A 36 4.05 -5.47 -9.15
CA ILE A 36 2.68 -5.34 -9.71
C ILE A 36 1.73 -6.39 -9.15
N ARG A 37 2.12 -7.66 -9.17
CA ARG A 37 1.28 -8.77 -8.71
C ARG A 37 0.88 -8.63 -7.25
N THR A 38 1.81 -8.24 -6.39
CA THR A 38 1.57 -8.09 -4.95
C THR A 38 0.61 -6.94 -4.67
N TYR A 39 0.88 -5.76 -5.21
CA TYR A 39 0.05 -4.59 -4.95
C TYR A 39 -1.34 -4.72 -5.57
N ALA A 40 -1.45 -5.23 -6.79
CA ALA A 40 -2.74 -5.49 -7.45
C ALA A 40 -3.56 -6.53 -6.67
N ALA A 41 -2.95 -7.61 -6.18
CA ALA A 41 -3.65 -8.60 -5.35
C ALA A 41 -4.13 -8.02 -4.02
N VAL A 42 -3.33 -7.17 -3.37
CA VAL A 42 -3.70 -6.54 -2.09
C VAL A 42 -4.87 -5.57 -2.26
N THR A 43 -4.83 -4.67 -3.26
CA THR A 43 -5.93 -3.73 -3.52
C THR A 43 -7.20 -4.45 -3.95
N LEU A 44 -7.08 -5.44 -4.85
CA LEU A 44 -8.20 -6.25 -5.32
C LEU A 44 -8.84 -7.04 -4.17
N GLY A 45 -8.02 -7.72 -3.35
CA GLY A 45 -8.51 -8.48 -2.19
C GLY A 45 -9.19 -7.61 -1.15
N ALA A 46 -8.61 -6.45 -0.83
CA ALA A 46 -9.21 -5.50 0.10
C ALA A 46 -10.55 -4.96 -0.43
N ALA A 47 -10.65 -4.63 -1.72
CA ALA A 47 -11.89 -4.21 -2.35
C ALA A 47 -12.94 -5.33 -2.33
N LEU A 48 -12.58 -6.54 -2.71
CA LEU A 48 -13.50 -7.69 -2.76
C LEU A 48 -14.07 -8.01 -1.38
N PHE A 49 -13.23 -8.13 -0.35
CA PHE A 49 -13.70 -8.38 1.02
C PHE A 49 -14.63 -7.27 1.52
N THR A 50 -14.28 -6.01 1.25
CA THR A 50 -15.11 -4.86 1.64
C THR A 50 -16.46 -4.89 0.93
N LEU A 51 -16.50 -5.20 -0.39
CA LEU A 51 -17.74 -5.32 -1.16
C LEU A 51 -18.65 -6.46 -0.66
N ILE A 52 -18.06 -7.60 -0.28
CA ILE A 52 -18.81 -8.69 0.38
C ILE A 52 -19.46 -8.18 1.67
N GLY A 53 -18.73 -7.41 2.46
CA GLY A 53 -19.28 -6.81 3.69
C GLY A 53 -20.39 -5.79 3.45
N ILE A 54 -20.23 -4.94 2.43
CA ILE A 54 -21.25 -3.93 2.05
C ILE A 54 -22.56 -4.59 1.59
N HIS A 55 -22.47 -5.73 0.90
CA HIS A 55 -23.63 -6.47 0.38
C HIS A 55 -24.14 -7.55 1.34
N SER A 56 -23.58 -7.63 2.55
CA SER A 56 -24.08 -8.51 3.62
C SER A 56 -25.41 -8.00 4.18
N PRO A 57 -26.34 -8.88 4.56
CA PRO A 57 -27.54 -8.50 5.33
C PRO A 57 -27.24 -7.84 6.68
N ASP A 58 -26.07 -8.14 7.25
CA ASP A 58 -25.58 -7.53 8.49
C ASP A 58 -24.93 -6.17 8.20
N THR A 59 -25.60 -5.10 8.60
CA THR A 59 -25.14 -3.72 8.38
C THR A 59 -23.80 -3.39 9.05
N THR A 60 -23.35 -4.18 10.03
CA THR A 60 -22.06 -4.01 10.71
C THR A 60 -20.92 -4.80 10.07
N ALA A 61 -21.23 -5.70 9.12
CA ALA A 61 -20.27 -6.61 8.53
C ALA A 61 -19.13 -5.87 7.82
N SER A 62 -19.43 -4.81 7.05
CA SER A 62 -18.41 -4.06 6.31
C SER A 62 -17.38 -3.43 7.24
N GLY A 63 -17.81 -2.81 8.34
CA GLY A 63 -16.89 -2.22 9.34
C GLY A 63 -15.98 -3.27 9.99
N ARG A 64 -16.52 -4.43 10.35
CA ARG A 64 -15.74 -5.54 10.93
C ARG A 64 -14.73 -6.10 9.93
N ILE A 65 -15.14 -6.27 8.67
CA ILE A 65 -14.25 -6.77 7.62
C ILE A 65 -13.12 -5.77 7.37
N VAL A 66 -13.41 -4.47 7.28
CA VAL A 66 -12.36 -3.44 7.10
C VAL A 66 -11.38 -3.45 8.28
N ALA A 67 -11.85 -3.55 9.53
CA ALA A 67 -10.97 -3.66 10.70
C ALA A 67 -10.07 -4.91 10.61
N ASN A 68 -10.61 -6.04 10.15
CA ASN A 68 -9.84 -7.27 9.97
C ASN A 68 -8.85 -7.18 8.77
N ILE A 69 -9.19 -6.46 7.71
CA ILE A 69 -8.24 -6.17 6.62
C ILE A 69 -7.04 -5.41 7.17
N VAL A 70 -7.27 -4.33 7.95
CA VAL A 70 -6.21 -3.52 8.55
C VAL A 70 -5.28 -4.40 9.42
N THR A 71 -5.85 -5.28 10.23
CA THR A 71 -5.10 -6.20 11.09
C THR A 71 -4.35 -7.26 10.26
N GLY A 72 -5.03 -7.87 9.29
CA GLY A 72 -4.48 -8.95 8.45
C GLY A 72 -3.32 -8.49 7.56
N ILE A 73 -3.39 -7.28 7.01
CA ILE A 73 -2.27 -6.69 6.26
C ILE A 73 -1.06 -6.43 7.17
N GLY A 74 -1.27 -6.19 8.47
CA GLY A 74 -0.19 -6.11 9.46
C GLY A 74 0.63 -7.39 9.54
N PHE A 75 -0.01 -8.56 9.45
CA PHE A 75 0.67 -9.85 9.40
C PHE A 75 1.54 -10.01 8.14
N LEU A 76 1.02 -9.65 6.96
CA LEU A 76 1.80 -9.63 5.73
C LEU A 76 2.96 -8.63 5.82
N GLY A 77 2.73 -7.45 6.41
CA GLY A 77 3.75 -6.46 6.67
C GLY A 77 4.88 -6.97 7.55
N ALA A 78 4.55 -7.69 8.62
CA ALA A 78 5.54 -8.33 9.48
C ALA A 78 6.38 -9.39 8.72
N GLY A 79 5.75 -10.16 7.84
CA GLY A 79 6.44 -11.13 6.98
C GLY A 79 7.38 -10.52 5.94
N ILE A 80 7.15 -9.26 5.55
CA ILE A 80 8.00 -8.53 4.60
C ILE A 80 9.24 -7.96 5.30
N MET A 81 9.15 -7.64 6.59
CA MET A 81 10.24 -7.04 7.36
C MET A 81 11.21 -8.11 7.85
N TYR A 82 12.51 -7.90 7.63
CA TYR A 82 13.55 -8.75 8.18
C TYR A 82 14.75 -7.93 8.65
N LYS A 83 15.44 -8.45 9.66
CA LYS A 83 16.63 -7.83 10.23
C LYS A 83 17.88 -8.55 9.69
N ASP A 84 18.77 -7.80 9.07
CA ASP A 84 20.11 -8.28 8.75
C ASP A 84 20.98 -8.20 10.02
N ASN A 85 21.21 -9.34 10.65
CA ASN A 85 21.98 -9.41 11.91
C ASN A 85 23.44 -8.99 11.74
N ALA A 86 24.02 -9.16 10.54
CA ALA A 86 25.41 -8.79 10.26
C ALA A 86 25.62 -7.27 10.20
N LYS A 87 24.59 -6.54 9.72
CA LYS A 87 24.64 -5.08 9.54
C LYS A 87 23.78 -4.30 10.54
N GLY A 88 23.00 -4.98 11.37
CA GLY A 88 22.04 -4.35 12.30
C GLY A 88 20.91 -3.57 11.63
N LEU A 89 20.71 -3.74 10.31
CA LEU A 89 19.74 -2.98 9.51
C LEU A 89 18.43 -3.75 9.37
N THR A 90 17.30 -3.02 9.50
CA THR A 90 15.98 -3.56 9.22
C THR A 90 15.60 -3.23 7.79
N HIS A 91 15.28 -4.26 7.01
CA HIS A 91 14.82 -4.17 5.62
C HIS A 91 13.31 -4.37 5.53
N GLY A 92 12.69 -3.91 4.41
CA GLY A 92 11.29 -4.15 4.12
C GLY A 92 10.29 -3.15 4.72
N LEU A 93 10.71 -2.22 5.59
CA LEU A 93 9.83 -1.29 6.29
C LEU A 93 8.97 -0.44 5.33
N THR A 94 9.59 0.17 4.30
CA THR A 94 8.88 0.96 3.28
C THR A 94 7.92 0.09 2.48
N THR A 95 8.31 -1.14 2.15
CA THR A 95 7.45 -2.09 1.42
C THR A 95 6.25 -2.49 2.27
N ALA A 96 6.45 -2.83 3.53
CA ALA A 96 5.37 -3.20 4.45
C ALA A 96 4.36 -2.06 4.64
N SER A 97 4.83 -0.83 4.88
CA SER A 97 3.97 0.35 5.03
C SER A 97 3.20 0.70 3.74
N SER A 98 3.83 0.56 2.57
CA SER A 98 3.15 0.84 1.30
C SER A 98 2.15 -0.25 0.89
N VAL A 99 2.37 -1.52 1.24
CA VAL A 99 1.39 -2.60 1.07
C VAL A 99 0.18 -2.36 1.97
N TRP A 100 0.41 -1.91 3.22
CA TRP A 100 -0.66 -1.53 4.13
C TRP A 100 -1.50 -0.37 3.57
N ALA A 101 -0.86 0.68 3.05
CA ALA A 101 -1.54 1.81 2.42
C ALA A 101 -2.28 1.42 1.13
N ALA A 102 -1.76 0.46 0.34
CA ALA A 102 -2.43 -0.05 -0.85
C ALA A 102 -3.74 -0.77 -0.52
N ALA A 103 -3.81 -1.51 0.60
CA ALA A 103 -5.07 -2.11 1.04
C ALA A 103 -6.15 -1.05 1.27
N ALA A 104 -5.80 0.11 1.85
CA ALA A 104 -6.74 1.22 2.04
C ALA A 104 -7.27 1.79 0.72
N VAL A 105 -6.47 1.78 -0.36
CA VAL A 105 -6.93 2.15 -1.71
C VAL A 105 -8.05 1.21 -2.18
N GLY A 106 -7.89 -0.10 -1.99
CA GLY A 106 -8.91 -1.09 -2.34
C GLY A 106 -10.21 -0.88 -1.55
N VAL A 107 -10.11 -0.63 -0.24
CA VAL A 107 -11.25 -0.30 0.62
C VAL A 107 -11.96 0.96 0.12
N ALA A 108 -11.23 2.02 -0.20
CA ALA A 108 -11.80 3.28 -0.70
C ALA A 108 -12.57 3.08 -2.02
N VAL A 109 -12.05 2.27 -2.95
CA VAL A 109 -12.75 1.92 -4.19
C VAL A 109 -14.08 1.23 -3.90
N ALA A 110 -14.09 0.27 -2.97
CA ALA A 110 -15.31 -0.47 -2.59
C ALA A 110 -16.41 0.44 -2.03
N TYR A 111 -16.02 1.51 -1.32
CA TYR A 111 -16.94 2.54 -0.82
C TYR A 111 -17.27 3.64 -1.85
N ASN A 112 -16.98 3.45 -3.15
CA ASN A 112 -17.16 4.44 -4.23
C ASN A 112 -16.38 5.75 -4.02
N MET A 113 -15.36 5.76 -3.17
CA MET A 113 -14.52 6.93 -2.86
C MET A 113 -13.37 7.07 -3.90
N TYR A 114 -13.73 7.11 -5.19
CA TYR A 114 -12.75 7.04 -6.29
C TYR A 114 -11.73 8.16 -6.28
N LEU A 115 -12.16 9.40 -6.01
CA LEU A 115 -11.24 10.55 -5.94
C LEU A 115 -10.19 10.35 -4.84
N ILE A 116 -10.61 9.84 -3.69
CA ILE A 116 -9.71 9.53 -2.56
C ILE A 116 -8.77 8.39 -2.94
N ALA A 117 -9.29 7.32 -3.55
CA ALA A 117 -8.48 6.19 -3.99
C ALA A 117 -7.39 6.60 -5.00
N VAL A 118 -7.75 7.41 -6.00
CA VAL A 118 -6.79 7.94 -6.99
C VAL A 118 -5.77 8.86 -6.32
N SER A 119 -6.21 9.80 -5.48
CA SER A 119 -5.31 10.71 -4.76
C SER A 119 -4.33 9.96 -3.85
N ALA A 120 -4.80 8.94 -3.13
CA ALA A 120 -3.96 8.07 -2.31
C ALA A 120 -2.94 7.29 -3.16
N THR A 121 -3.38 6.74 -4.30
CA THR A 121 -2.50 6.04 -5.25
C THR A 121 -1.38 6.95 -5.74
N VAL A 122 -1.70 8.17 -6.15
CA VAL A 122 -0.73 9.18 -6.58
C VAL A 122 0.25 9.51 -5.45
N ALA A 123 -0.25 9.74 -4.23
CA ALA A 123 0.58 10.04 -3.07
C ALA A 123 1.53 8.88 -2.74
N ILE A 124 1.05 7.63 -2.73
CA ILE A 124 1.86 6.43 -2.49
C ILE A 124 2.93 6.30 -3.58
N TYR A 125 2.56 6.47 -4.85
CA TYR A 125 3.50 6.42 -5.98
C TYR A 125 4.63 7.44 -5.81
N PHE A 126 4.30 8.69 -5.48
CA PHE A 126 5.30 9.74 -5.23
C PHE A 126 6.18 9.42 -4.02
N LEU A 127 5.62 8.92 -2.92
CA LEU A 127 6.39 8.50 -1.75
C LEU A 127 7.43 7.44 -2.10
N LEU A 128 7.05 6.45 -2.90
CA LEU A 128 7.93 5.38 -3.33
C LEU A 128 9.00 5.88 -4.31
N ALA A 129 8.66 6.83 -5.19
CA ALA A 129 9.57 7.43 -6.14
C ALA A 129 10.56 8.43 -5.52
N LEU A 130 10.30 8.95 -4.31
CA LEU A 130 11.09 10.03 -3.68
C LEU A 130 12.59 9.77 -3.66
N HIS A 131 13.00 8.53 -3.40
CA HIS A 131 14.42 8.20 -3.27
C HIS A 131 15.18 8.25 -4.62
N HIS A 132 14.48 8.36 -5.77
CA HIS A 132 15.08 8.52 -7.09
C HIS A 132 15.39 9.98 -7.41
N PHE A 133 14.73 10.94 -6.76
CA PHE A 133 14.95 12.35 -7.02
C PHE A 133 16.31 12.82 -6.49
N LYS A 134 17.09 13.48 -7.36
CA LYS A 134 18.43 13.99 -7.05
C LYS A 134 18.45 14.94 -5.84
N TRP A 135 17.42 15.78 -5.69
CA TRP A 135 17.31 16.71 -4.57
C TRP A 135 17.13 15.97 -3.23
N TYR A 136 16.31 14.90 -3.20
CA TYR A 136 16.10 14.09 -2.00
C TYR A 136 17.38 13.34 -1.59
N LYS A 137 18.13 12.78 -2.56
CA LYS A 137 19.43 12.16 -2.31
C LYS A 137 20.44 13.16 -1.70
N LYS A 138 20.49 14.40 -2.24
CA LYS A 138 21.35 15.47 -1.68
C LYS A 138 20.93 15.86 -0.26
N LEU A 139 19.63 15.99 0.00
CA LEU A 139 19.10 16.33 1.31
C LEU A 139 19.43 15.25 2.35
N LYS A 140 19.20 13.99 2.00
CA LYS A 140 19.52 12.84 2.85
C LYS A 140 21.02 12.76 3.17
N ALA A 141 21.88 12.95 2.18
CA ALA A 141 23.32 12.97 2.38
C ALA A 141 23.77 14.10 3.34
N LYS A 142 23.15 15.28 3.23
CA LYS A 142 23.43 16.41 4.14
C LYS A 142 23.02 16.09 5.59
N TRP A 143 21.86 15.44 5.78
CA TRP A 143 21.40 15.04 7.11
C TRP A 143 22.30 13.97 7.75
N ILE A 144 22.71 12.96 6.98
CA ILE A 144 23.61 11.91 7.48
C ILE A 144 24.94 12.53 7.95
N LYS A 145 25.56 13.40 7.14
CA LYS A 145 26.81 14.07 7.51
C LYS A 145 26.67 14.91 8.79
N LYS A 146 25.53 15.60 8.95
CA LYS A 146 25.27 16.40 10.16
C LYS A 146 25.14 15.50 11.40
N HIS A 147 24.47 14.35 11.28
CA HIS A 147 24.37 13.39 12.39
C HIS A 147 25.72 12.78 12.77
N GLU A 148 26.56 12.41 11.79
CA GLU A 148 27.89 11.88 12.05
C GLU A 148 28.82 12.91 12.76
N GLN A 149 28.66 14.20 12.45
CA GLN A 149 29.42 15.27 13.14
C GLN A 149 28.98 15.38 14.60
N LEU A 150 27.69 15.41 14.88
CA LEU A 150 27.16 15.47 16.25
C LEU A 150 27.58 14.30 17.14
N HIS A 151 27.74 13.09 16.56
CA HIS A 151 28.20 11.91 17.29
C HIS A 151 29.73 11.85 17.49
N LYS A 152 30.51 12.70 16.82
CA LYS A 152 31.97 12.81 17.02
C LYS A 152 32.34 13.87 18.06
N GLU A 153 31.41 14.76 18.39
CA GLU A 153 31.59 15.84 19.38
C GLU A 153 31.12 15.47 20.81
N ASN A 154 30.45 14.32 20.95
CA ASN A 154 30.07 13.70 22.22
C ASN A 154 30.88 12.43 22.50
#